data_9a792b654b0be1a8aa7ffbb009487b0c
#
_entry.id   9a792b654b0be1a8aa7ffbb009487b0c
#
_cell.length_a   1.000
_cell.length_b   1.000
_cell.length_c   1.000
_cell.angle_alpha   90.00
_cell.angle_beta   90.00
_cell.angle_gamma   90.00
#
_symmetry.space_group_name_H-M   'P 1'
#
loop_
_entity.id
_entity.type
_entity.pdbx_description
1 polymer ?
#
loop_
_entity_poly.entity_id
_entity_poly.type
_entity_poly.pdbx_seq_one_letter_code
_entity_poly.pdbx_strand_id
1 'polypeptide(L)'
;MTSTHETKINDIHMPSSMAHVVCLGDSITHGDTGLGYHVSHPWPETVGALLNIDVQGFGHDGASTVDYRTYPEWEMAKLHLPDADLIVVGLGTNDVDLENARTEETVKPVVSRFEDLMDEALGLSEQHPAVAVLSVLQFAVEEPIFRERFTLEDIVEINHGIDLLNEAYRRMCRVNGWHFIDYARNINQRRELFGNSIHPNQQGYNRMAALLAPRFAALLGA
;
A
#
# COMPACT_ATOMS: atom_id res chain seq x y z
N MET A 1 10.64 23.93 -61.15
CA MET A 1 11.05 24.11 -59.74
C MET A 1 9.91 23.54 -58.90
N THR A 2 10.02 22.28 -58.52
CA THR A 2 9.03 21.57 -57.69
C THR A 2 9.63 21.40 -56.31
N SER A 3 9.03 22.12 -55.35
CA SER A 3 9.41 22.03 -53.91
C SER A 3 8.71 20.82 -53.31
N THR A 4 9.48 19.83 -52.92
CA THR A 4 9.01 18.69 -52.14
C THR A 4 9.02 19.11 -50.65
N HIS A 5 7.84 19.24 -50.06
CA HIS A 5 7.67 19.33 -48.61
C HIS A 5 7.87 17.95 -48.00
N GLU A 6 8.99 17.71 -47.38
CA GLU A 6 9.18 16.57 -46.45
C GLU A 6 8.42 16.88 -45.14
N THR A 7 7.36 16.10 -44.92
CA THR A 7 6.64 16.08 -43.64
C THR A 7 7.53 15.33 -42.63
N LYS A 8 8.10 16.06 -41.68
CA LYS A 8 8.75 15.45 -40.51
C LYS A 8 7.70 14.67 -39.71
N ILE A 9 7.84 13.35 -39.74
CA ILE A 9 7.13 12.46 -38.83
C ILE A 9 7.71 12.79 -37.42
N ASN A 10 6.87 13.35 -36.56
CA ASN A 10 7.22 13.54 -35.15
C ASN A 10 7.57 12.19 -34.53
N ASP A 11 8.77 12.07 -33.99
CA ASP A 11 9.19 10.95 -33.17
C ASP A 11 8.19 10.80 -32.02
N ILE A 12 7.34 9.78 -32.12
CA ILE A 12 6.55 9.30 -30.99
C ILE A 12 7.58 8.72 -30.02
N HIS A 13 7.88 9.45 -28.98
CA HIS A 13 8.73 8.99 -27.89
C HIS A 13 7.96 7.87 -27.18
N MET A 14 8.21 6.63 -27.57
CA MET A 14 7.76 5.46 -26.81
C MET A 14 8.52 5.50 -25.47
N PRO A 15 7.84 5.41 -24.31
CA PRO A 15 8.56 5.26 -23.06
C PRO A 15 9.41 4.00 -23.14
N SER A 16 10.72 4.14 -22.94
CA SER A 16 11.72 3.11 -23.23
C SER A 16 11.83 2.03 -22.15
N SER A 17 11.04 2.08 -21.09
CA SER A 17 10.95 1.07 -20.01
C SER A 17 9.53 0.96 -19.49
N MET A 18 9.14 -0.25 -19.11
CA MET A 18 7.90 -0.50 -18.39
C MET A 18 8.01 0.17 -17.02
N ALA A 19 6.98 0.91 -16.59
CA ALA A 19 6.97 1.56 -15.30
C ALA A 19 7.16 0.52 -14.17
N HIS A 20 8.03 0.85 -13.21
CA HIS A 20 8.39 -0.01 -12.09
C HIS A 20 7.83 0.54 -10.77
N VAL A 21 7.05 -0.28 -10.07
CA VAL A 21 6.38 0.08 -8.82
C VAL A 21 6.86 -0.84 -7.70
N VAL A 22 7.32 -0.25 -6.60
CA VAL A 22 7.74 -0.96 -5.39
C VAL A 22 6.70 -0.78 -4.30
N CYS A 23 6.12 -1.88 -3.82
CA CYS A 23 5.10 -1.88 -2.77
C CYS A 23 5.68 -2.46 -1.47
N LEU A 24 5.81 -1.63 -0.45
CA LEU A 24 6.26 -2.00 0.90
C LEU A 24 5.03 -2.21 1.79
N GLY A 25 5.03 -3.24 2.66
CA GLY A 25 3.87 -3.43 3.50
C GLY A 25 3.90 -4.64 4.43
N ASP A 26 2.74 -4.90 5.00
CA ASP A 26 2.48 -5.99 5.92
C ASP A 26 1.84 -7.21 5.22
N SER A 27 1.14 -8.06 5.99
CA SER A 27 0.40 -9.24 5.52
C SER A 27 -0.63 -8.92 4.43
N ILE A 28 -1.21 -7.71 4.44
CA ILE A 28 -2.18 -7.30 3.42
C ILE A 28 -1.47 -7.06 2.07
N THR A 29 -0.25 -6.57 2.08
CA THR A 29 0.56 -6.45 0.85
C THR A 29 1.09 -7.82 0.40
N HIS A 30 1.40 -8.72 1.33
CA HIS A 30 1.80 -10.10 1.04
C HIS A 30 0.64 -10.95 0.50
N GLY A 31 -0.61 -10.63 0.85
CA GLY A 31 -1.80 -11.36 0.39
C GLY A 31 -2.32 -12.41 1.37
N ASP A 32 -2.03 -12.28 2.66
CA ASP A 32 -2.55 -13.17 3.69
C ASP A 32 -4.08 -13.03 3.82
N THR A 33 -4.76 -14.14 4.03
CA THR A 33 -6.21 -14.20 4.28
C THR A 33 -6.55 -14.27 5.76
N GLY A 34 -5.54 -14.47 6.61
CA GLY A 34 -5.72 -14.77 8.04
C GLY A 34 -6.33 -16.14 8.33
N LEU A 35 -6.41 -17.00 7.32
CA LEU A 35 -6.93 -18.38 7.41
C LEU A 35 -5.82 -19.42 7.23
N GLY A 36 -4.55 -19.00 7.35
CA GLY A 36 -3.39 -19.87 7.21
C GLY A 36 -2.94 -20.13 5.76
N TYR A 37 -3.40 -19.30 4.82
CA TYR A 37 -2.95 -19.32 3.44
C TYR A 37 -2.99 -17.91 2.83
N HIS A 38 -2.13 -17.68 1.82
CA HIS A 38 -2.13 -16.47 1.01
C HIS A 38 -3.02 -16.66 -0.21
N VAL A 39 -3.57 -15.55 -0.74
CA VAL A 39 -4.33 -15.57 -1.98
C VAL A 39 -3.43 -15.91 -3.17
N SER A 40 -4.02 -16.46 -4.24
CA SER A 40 -3.28 -16.79 -5.45
C SER A 40 -2.76 -15.55 -6.20
N HIS A 41 -3.46 -14.43 -6.05
CA HIS A 41 -3.15 -13.16 -6.71
C HIS A 41 -3.28 -12.01 -5.71
N PRO A 42 -2.19 -11.64 -5.01
CA PRO A 42 -2.15 -10.46 -4.15
C PRO A 42 -2.45 -9.19 -4.94
N TRP A 43 -2.88 -8.12 -4.24
CA TRP A 43 -3.24 -6.89 -4.92
C TRP A 43 -2.10 -6.26 -5.75
N PRO A 44 -0.79 -6.33 -5.36
CA PRO A 44 0.27 -5.77 -6.19
C PRO A 44 0.36 -6.46 -7.57
N GLU A 45 0.38 -7.81 -7.59
CA GLU A 45 0.39 -8.58 -8.84
C GLU A 45 -0.84 -8.29 -9.71
N THR A 46 -2.02 -8.19 -9.06
CA THR A 46 -3.27 -7.89 -9.76
C THR A 46 -3.24 -6.50 -10.39
N VAL A 47 -2.70 -5.49 -9.71
CA VAL A 47 -2.50 -4.13 -10.27
C VAL A 47 -1.53 -4.18 -11.44
N GLY A 48 -0.40 -4.89 -11.31
CA GLY A 48 0.57 -5.06 -12.38
C GLY A 48 -0.07 -5.64 -13.64
N ALA A 49 -0.88 -6.69 -13.48
CA ALA A 49 -1.62 -7.31 -14.59
C ALA A 49 -2.67 -6.38 -15.21
N LEU A 50 -3.40 -5.60 -14.40
CA LEU A 50 -4.42 -4.66 -14.89
C LEU A 50 -3.82 -3.50 -15.71
N LEU A 51 -2.65 -3.03 -15.33
CA LEU A 51 -1.99 -1.88 -15.95
C LEU A 51 -0.91 -2.29 -16.97
N ASN A 52 -0.56 -3.56 -17.04
CA ASN A 52 0.57 -4.08 -17.83
C ASN A 52 1.88 -3.34 -17.50
N ILE A 53 2.20 -3.24 -16.19
CA ILE A 53 3.40 -2.64 -15.63
C ILE A 53 4.06 -3.61 -14.64
N ASP A 54 5.33 -3.36 -14.29
CA ASP A 54 6.05 -4.13 -13.27
C ASP A 54 5.70 -3.61 -11.86
N VAL A 55 5.02 -4.43 -11.06
CA VAL A 55 4.66 -4.13 -9.67
C VAL A 55 5.22 -5.21 -8.76
N GLN A 56 6.18 -4.85 -7.92
CA GLN A 56 6.82 -5.75 -6.97
C GLN A 56 6.29 -5.52 -5.55
N GLY A 57 5.76 -6.57 -4.92
CA GLY A 57 5.23 -6.54 -3.55
C GLY A 57 6.25 -7.11 -2.55
N PHE A 58 6.61 -6.33 -1.55
CA PHE A 58 7.50 -6.69 -0.45
C PHE A 58 6.74 -6.57 0.88
N GLY A 59 5.71 -7.40 1.02
CA GLY A 59 4.92 -7.50 2.24
C GLY A 59 5.44 -8.59 3.16
N HIS A 60 5.46 -8.33 4.48
CA HIS A 60 5.80 -9.34 5.50
C HIS A 60 4.67 -9.47 6.51
N ASP A 61 4.25 -10.71 6.82
CA ASP A 61 3.14 -10.98 7.72
C ASP A 61 3.47 -10.50 9.15
N GLY A 62 2.61 -9.67 9.71
CA GLY A 62 2.78 -9.10 11.05
C GLY A 62 3.67 -7.86 11.12
N ALA A 63 4.26 -7.41 10.02
CA ALA A 63 5.16 -6.26 10.03
C ALA A 63 4.46 -4.96 10.44
N SER A 64 5.13 -4.20 11.30
CA SER A 64 4.77 -2.85 11.73
C SER A 64 5.83 -1.83 11.30
N THR A 65 5.61 -0.55 11.54
CA THR A 65 6.65 0.47 11.33
C THR A 65 7.86 0.29 12.26
N VAL A 66 7.69 -0.47 13.35
CA VAL A 66 8.77 -0.75 14.32
C VAL A 66 9.82 -1.69 13.72
N ASP A 67 9.38 -2.73 13.03
CA ASP A 67 10.21 -3.89 12.69
C ASP A 67 10.34 -4.19 11.21
N TYR A 68 9.56 -3.55 10.31
CA TYR A 68 9.57 -3.83 8.86
C TYR A 68 10.99 -3.87 8.28
N ARG A 69 11.87 -2.95 8.70
CA ARG A 69 13.27 -2.89 8.23
C ARG A 69 14.16 -4.03 8.72
N THR A 70 13.66 -4.89 9.60
CA THR A 70 14.41 -6.06 10.09
C THR A 70 14.13 -7.34 9.29
N TYR A 71 13.12 -7.30 8.41
CA TYR A 71 12.71 -8.46 7.62
C TYR A 71 13.44 -8.55 6.28
N PRO A 72 13.58 -9.78 5.73
CA PRO A 72 14.23 -10.00 4.43
C PRO A 72 13.57 -9.24 3.27
N GLU A 73 12.27 -8.99 3.34
CA GLU A 73 11.50 -8.25 2.34
C GLU A 73 12.02 -6.81 2.16
N TRP A 74 12.46 -6.17 3.25
CA TRP A 74 13.10 -4.87 3.16
C TRP A 74 14.44 -4.93 2.41
N GLU A 75 15.28 -5.93 2.72
CA GLU A 75 16.55 -6.14 2.01
C GLU A 75 16.34 -6.42 0.51
N MET A 76 15.26 -7.15 0.18
CA MET A 76 14.89 -7.38 -1.22
C MET A 76 14.36 -6.10 -1.87
N ALA A 77 13.50 -5.34 -1.19
CA ALA A 77 12.96 -4.09 -1.70
C ALA A 77 14.07 -3.08 -2.06
N LYS A 78 15.14 -3.01 -1.27
CA LYS A 78 16.29 -2.13 -1.54
C LYS A 78 16.96 -2.38 -2.90
N LEU A 79 16.83 -3.58 -3.47
CA LEU A 79 17.36 -3.90 -4.79
C LEU A 79 16.50 -3.33 -5.93
N HIS A 80 15.27 -2.96 -5.64
CA HIS A 80 14.29 -2.46 -6.60
C HIS A 80 14.01 -0.96 -6.46
N LEU A 81 14.33 -0.36 -5.30
CA LEU A 81 14.12 1.06 -5.05
C LEU A 81 14.90 2.00 -5.97
N PRO A 82 16.14 1.67 -6.44
CA PRO A 82 16.88 2.56 -7.33
C PRO A 82 16.14 2.93 -8.62
N ASP A 83 15.42 1.98 -9.19
CA ASP A 83 14.71 2.14 -10.47
C ASP A 83 13.20 2.38 -10.33
N ALA A 84 12.70 2.60 -9.09
CA ALA A 84 11.28 2.79 -8.85
C ALA A 84 10.74 4.11 -9.41
N ASP A 85 9.67 4.06 -10.18
CA ASP A 85 8.89 5.21 -10.63
C ASP A 85 7.81 5.60 -9.60
N LEU A 86 7.36 4.63 -8.79
CA LEU A 86 6.37 4.80 -7.74
C LEU A 86 6.71 3.88 -6.56
N ILE A 87 6.77 4.46 -5.35
CA ILE A 87 6.86 3.71 -4.10
C ILE A 87 5.49 3.77 -3.41
N VAL A 88 4.94 2.60 -3.08
CA VAL A 88 3.65 2.47 -2.39
C VAL A 88 3.88 1.84 -1.03
N VAL A 89 3.30 2.42 0.03
CA VAL A 89 3.45 1.87 1.38
C VAL A 89 2.10 1.60 2.02
N GLY A 90 1.92 0.36 2.47
CA GLY A 90 0.75 -0.12 3.20
C GLY A 90 1.17 -0.74 4.54
N LEU A 91 1.56 0.09 5.51
CA LEU A 91 1.87 -0.29 6.90
C LEU A 91 0.95 0.44 7.87
N GLY A 92 0.79 -0.12 9.07
CA GLY A 92 0.03 0.52 10.14
C GLY A 92 -1.00 -0.39 10.81
N THR A 93 -1.43 -1.47 10.16
CA THR A 93 -2.36 -2.45 10.73
C THR A 93 -1.82 -3.00 12.06
N ASN A 94 -0.59 -3.47 12.05
CA ASN A 94 0.06 -4.07 13.21
C ASN A 94 0.51 -3.03 14.24
N ASP A 95 0.79 -1.80 13.85
CA ASP A 95 1.02 -0.69 14.78
C ASP A 95 -0.20 -0.43 15.66
N VAL A 96 -1.42 -0.51 15.10
CA VAL A 96 -2.66 -0.34 15.87
C VAL A 96 -3.05 -1.60 16.62
N ASP A 97 -2.89 -2.79 16.03
CA ASP A 97 -3.27 -4.07 16.65
C ASP A 97 -2.27 -4.51 17.73
N LEU A 98 -0.99 -4.63 17.36
CA LEU A 98 0.04 -5.23 18.20
C LEU A 98 0.77 -4.20 19.06
N GLU A 99 1.03 -3.01 18.53
CA GLU A 99 1.76 -1.93 19.24
C GLU A 99 0.82 -0.95 19.96
N ASN A 100 -0.50 -1.20 19.91
CA ASN A 100 -1.54 -0.39 20.58
C ASN A 100 -1.53 1.10 20.23
N ALA A 101 -1.24 1.45 18.96
CA ALA A 101 -1.30 2.82 18.48
C ALA A 101 -2.75 3.31 18.31
N ARG A 102 -3.47 3.52 19.44
CA ARG A 102 -4.93 3.77 19.46
C ARG A 102 -5.31 5.16 19.96
N THR A 103 -4.35 6.03 20.22
CA THR A 103 -4.56 7.42 20.67
C THR A 103 -3.74 8.37 19.81
N GLU A 104 -4.08 9.67 19.84
CA GLU A 104 -3.28 10.70 19.13
C GLU A 104 -1.81 10.70 19.57
N GLU A 105 -1.53 10.38 20.84
CA GLU A 105 -0.18 10.35 21.37
C GLU A 105 0.59 9.13 20.84
N THR A 106 -0.03 7.93 20.84
CA THR A 106 0.61 6.69 20.40
C THR A 106 0.71 6.56 18.88
N VAL A 107 -0.09 7.30 18.11
CA VAL A 107 0.02 7.38 16.64
C VAL A 107 1.22 8.21 16.19
N LYS A 108 1.66 9.22 16.95
CA LYS A 108 2.78 10.09 16.55
C LYS A 108 4.09 9.31 16.29
N PRO A 109 4.54 8.39 17.16
CA PRO A 109 5.72 7.58 16.89
C PRO A 109 5.58 6.70 15.64
N VAL A 110 4.38 6.23 15.30
CA VAL A 110 4.13 5.46 14.06
C VAL A 110 4.43 6.30 12.85
N VAL A 111 3.90 7.54 12.82
CA VAL A 111 4.16 8.50 11.73
C VAL A 111 5.65 8.79 11.60
N SER A 112 6.35 9.05 12.72
CA SER A 112 7.79 9.34 12.68
C SER A 112 8.60 8.16 12.11
N ARG A 113 8.31 6.92 12.56
CA ARG A 113 8.98 5.72 12.02
C ARG A 113 8.66 5.49 10.54
N PHE A 114 7.44 5.82 10.14
CA PHE A 114 7.04 5.75 8.72
C PHE A 114 7.82 6.77 7.88
N GLU A 115 7.99 8.00 8.36
CA GLU A 115 8.81 9.01 7.70
C GLU A 115 10.27 8.58 7.63
N ASP A 116 10.85 8.03 8.70
CA ASP A 116 12.21 7.47 8.70
C ASP A 116 12.39 6.33 7.68
N LEU A 117 11.38 5.46 7.53
CA LEU A 117 11.39 4.41 6.50
C LEU A 117 11.39 5.02 5.09
N MET A 118 10.55 6.04 4.87
CA MET A 118 10.45 6.69 3.58
C MET A 118 11.69 7.49 3.22
N ASP A 119 12.32 8.16 4.20
CA ASP A 119 13.58 8.88 4.00
C ASP A 119 14.69 7.90 3.54
N GLU A 120 14.75 6.70 4.16
CA GLU A 120 15.68 5.66 3.73
C GLU A 120 15.35 5.14 2.32
N ALA A 121 14.08 4.84 2.03
CA ALA A 121 13.65 4.35 0.73
C ALA A 121 13.92 5.35 -0.40
N LEU A 122 13.59 6.63 -0.18
CA LEU A 122 13.83 7.71 -1.14
C LEU A 122 15.32 8.00 -1.30
N GLY A 123 16.11 7.85 -0.24
CA GLY A 123 17.57 7.99 -0.29
C GLY A 123 18.26 6.93 -1.16
N LEU A 124 17.61 5.78 -1.40
CA LEU A 124 18.08 4.71 -2.27
C LEU A 124 17.62 4.87 -3.73
N SER A 125 16.60 5.68 -3.97
CA SER A 125 16.05 5.85 -5.32
C SER A 125 16.87 6.85 -6.16
N GLU A 126 17.10 6.49 -7.42
CA GLU A 126 17.77 7.35 -8.40
C GLU A 126 16.77 8.14 -9.26
N GLN A 127 15.49 7.77 -9.27
CA GLN A 127 14.47 8.26 -10.20
C GLN A 127 13.54 9.34 -9.62
N HIS A 128 13.68 9.72 -8.34
CA HIS A 128 12.73 10.61 -7.67
C HIS A 128 11.27 10.15 -7.80
N PRO A 129 10.92 8.94 -7.35
CA PRO A 129 9.62 8.33 -7.57
C PRO A 129 8.49 9.14 -6.93
N ALA A 130 7.29 9.02 -7.48
CA ALA A 130 6.10 9.38 -6.74
C ALA A 130 5.97 8.49 -5.50
N VAL A 131 5.33 9.02 -4.43
CA VAL A 131 5.07 8.25 -3.20
C VAL A 131 3.58 8.18 -2.97
N ALA A 132 3.06 6.98 -2.75
CA ALA A 132 1.68 6.72 -2.35
C ALA A 132 1.62 6.00 -1.01
N VAL A 133 0.83 6.53 -0.09
CA VAL A 133 0.55 5.92 1.22
C VAL A 133 -0.87 5.39 1.20
N LEU A 134 -1.03 4.10 1.46
CA LEU A 134 -2.33 3.45 1.49
C LEU A 134 -3.01 3.67 2.85
N SER A 135 -4.33 3.91 2.84
CA SER A 135 -5.11 3.89 4.07
C SER A 135 -5.11 2.50 4.70
N VAL A 136 -5.08 2.44 6.02
CA VAL A 136 -5.23 1.21 6.79
C VAL A 136 -6.70 0.80 6.81
N LEU A 137 -6.97 -0.51 6.63
CA LEU A 137 -8.32 -1.08 6.68
C LEU A 137 -8.82 -1.15 8.13
N GLN A 138 -10.09 -0.83 8.35
CA GLN A 138 -10.77 -1.10 9.60
C GLN A 138 -11.03 -2.61 9.75
N PHE A 139 -10.99 -3.08 10.99
CA PHE A 139 -11.33 -4.46 11.30
C PHE A 139 -12.83 -4.69 11.10
N ALA A 140 -13.16 -5.80 10.44
CA ALA A 140 -14.55 -6.18 10.20
C ALA A 140 -15.17 -6.82 11.45
N VAL A 141 -16.41 -6.42 11.76
CA VAL A 141 -17.07 -6.67 13.06
C VAL A 141 -17.63 -8.08 13.25
N GLU A 142 -17.79 -8.92 12.19
CA GLU A 142 -18.74 -10.02 12.29
C GLU A 142 -18.24 -11.40 11.87
N GLU A 143 -17.28 -11.99 12.57
CA GLU A 143 -17.04 -13.43 12.44
C GLU A 143 -16.98 -14.13 13.81
N PRO A 144 -17.81 -15.15 14.06
CA PRO A 144 -17.79 -15.89 15.32
C PRO A 144 -16.44 -16.53 15.64
N ILE A 145 -15.69 -16.93 14.61
CA ILE A 145 -14.37 -17.59 14.75
C ILE A 145 -13.31 -16.66 15.29
N PHE A 146 -13.47 -15.32 15.16
CA PHE A 146 -12.51 -14.31 15.63
C PHE A 146 -12.95 -13.58 16.89
N ARG A 147 -14.15 -13.83 17.39
CA ARG A 147 -14.62 -13.34 18.70
C ARG A 147 -13.81 -13.88 19.87
N GLU A 148 -13.03 -14.94 19.65
CA GLU A 148 -12.09 -15.46 20.64
C GLU A 148 -10.85 -14.57 20.77
N ARG A 149 -10.45 -13.84 19.67
CA ARG A 149 -9.30 -12.91 19.69
C ARG A 149 -9.70 -11.50 20.08
N PHE A 150 -10.86 -11.02 19.61
CA PHE A 150 -11.29 -9.63 19.83
C PHE A 150 -12.72 -9.58 20.35
N THR A 151 -12.95 -8.79 21.38
CA THR A 151 -14.29 -8.35 21.77
C THR A 151 -14.79 -7.26 20.82
N LEU A 152 -16.09 -6.95 20.88
CA LEU A 152 -16.61 -5.79 20.12
C LEU A 152 -16.01 -4.48 20.59
N GLU A 153 -15.69 -4.37 21.88
CA GLU A 153 -15.04 -3.19 22.47
C GLU A 153 -13.63 -3.03 21.92
N ASP A 154 -12.84 -4.12 21.84
CA ASP A 154 -11.51 -4.13 21.20
C ASP A 154 -11.57 -3.65 19.76
N ILE A 155 -12.53 -4.13 18.97
CA ILE A 155 -12.68 -3.74 17.56
C ILE A 155 -13.03 -2.26 17.43
N VAL A 156 -13.89 -1.73 18.31
CA VAL A 156 -14.23 -0.29 18.32
C VAL A 156 -13.01 0.56 18.62
N GLU A 157 -12.21 0.17 19.63
CA GLU A 157 -10.96 0.87 19.98
C GLU A 157 -9.91 0.78 18.88
N ILE A 158 -9.71 -0.40 18.29
CA ILE A 158 -8.80 -0.61 17.15
C ILE A 158 -9.22 0.27 15.98
N ASN A 159 -10.49 0.23 15.60
CA ASN A 159 -10.98 1.02 14.48
C ASN A 159 -10.89 2.53 14.72
N HIS A 160 -11.07 2.98 15.96
CA HIS A 160 -10.79 4.37 16.33
C HIS A 160 -9.31 4.72 16.13
N GLY A 161 -8.39 3.84 16.57
CA GLY A 161 -6.95 3.99 16.34
C GLY A 161 -6.60 4.04 14.84
N ILE A 162 -7.23 3.20 14.03
CA ILE A 162 -7.07 3.20 12.57
C ILE A 162 -7.53 4.53 11.96
N ASP A 163 -8.65 5.08 12.41
CA ASP A 163 -9.14 6.38 11.93
C ASP A 163 -8.17 7.52 12.29
N LEU A 164 -7.63 7.51 13.51
CA LEU A 164 -6.59 8.46 13.93
C LEU A 164 -5.31 8.34 13.09
N LEU A 165 -4.86 7.12 12.83
CA LEU A 165 -3.67 6.85 12.02
C LEU A 165 -3.88 7.28 10.57
N ASN A 166 -5.02 6.94 9.96
CA ASN A 166 -5.36 7.35 8.61
C ASN A 166 -5.39 8.87 8.44
N GLU A 167 -5.92 9.59 9.43
CA GLU A 167 -5.90 11.06 9.43
C GLU A 167 -4.48 11.62 9.62
N ALA A 168 -3.66 10.98 10.45
CA ALA A 168 -2.26 11.35 10.62
C ALA A 168 -1.45 11.12 9.33
N TYR A 169 -1.65 10.00 8.64
CA TYR A 169 -1.05 9.72 7.33
C TYR A 169 -1.49 10.71 6.25
N ARG A 170 -2.77 11.10 6.25
CA ARG A 170 -3.26 12.13 5.34
C ARG A 170 -2.58 13.49 5.57
N ARG A 171 -2.33 13.85 6.85
CA ARG A 171 -1.57 15.06 7.19
C ARG A 171 -0.11 14.97 6.79
N MET A 172 0.55 13.87 7.10
CA MET A 172 1.94 13.56 6.71
C MET A 172 2.13 13.66 5.19
N CYS A 173 1.25 13.03 4.41
CA CYS A 173 1.30 13.11 2.95
C CYS A 173 1.20 14.54 2.43
N ARG A 174 0.33 15.37 3.00
CA ARG A 174 0.24 16.79 2.61
C ARG A 174 1.51 17.59 2.90
N VAL A 175 2.19 17.28 4.01
CA VAL A 175 3.44 17.96 4.40
C VAL A 175 4.59 17.56 3.47
N ASN A 176 4.68 16.27 3.15
CA ASN A 176 5.79 15.71 2.38
C ASN A 176 5.55 15.73 0.86
N GLY A 177 4.39 16.20 0.38
CA GLY A 177 4.03 16.18 -1.04
C GLY A 177 3.72 14.77 -1.57
N TRP A 178 3.40 13.82 -0.69
CA TRP A 178 3.03 12.45 -1.02
C TRP A 178 1.53 12.29 -1.26
N HIS A 179 1.12 11.17 -1.83
CA HIS A 179 -0.26 10.89 -2.19
C HIS A 179 -0.89 9.91 -1.21
N PHE A 180 -1.90 10.35 -0.45
CA PHE A 180 -2.70 9.47 0.39
C PHE A 180 -3.82 8.84 -0.45
N ILE A 181 -3.85 7.51 -0.55
CA ILE A 181 -4.87 6.77 -1.30
C ILE A 181 -5.85 6.13 -0.30
N ASP A 182 -7.01 6.75 -0.13
CA ASP A 182 -8.09 6.29 0.74
C ASP A 182 -8.94 5.22 0.03
N TYR A 183 -8.37 4.02 -0.12
CA TYR A 183 -9.08 2.88 -0.70
C TYR A 183 -9.95 2.15 0.33
N ALA A 184 -9.57 2.18 1.62
CA ALA A 184 -10.20 1.47 2.72
C ALA A 184 -11.69 1.83 2.87
N ARG A 185 -12.07 3.09 2.69
CA ARG A 185 -13.47 3.54 2.76
C ARG A 185 -14.43 2.80 1.83
N ASN A 186 -13.92 2.16 0.77
CA ASN A 186 -14.71 1.41 -0.21
C ASN A 186 -14.71 -0.10 0.10
N ILE A 187 -14.02 -0.53 1.15
CA ILE A 187 -13.86 -1.92 1.58
C ILE A 187 -14.37 -2.11 3.01
N ASN A 188 -14.09 -1.16 3.89
CA ASN A 188 -14.52 -1.20 5.28
C ASN A 188 -16.00 -1.55 5.41
N GLN A 189 -16.35 -2.37 6.39
CA GLN A 189 -17.70 -2.86 6.69
C GLN A 189 -18.33 -3.75 5.60
N ARG A 190 -17.58 -4.12 4.57
CA ARG A 190 -18.03 -5.06 3.53
C ARG A 190 -17.53 -6.46 3.85
N ARG A 191 -18.22 -7.11 4.79
CA ARG A 191 -17.82 -8.39 5.37
C ARG A 191 -17.51 -9.47 4.33
N GLU A 192 -18.21 -9.47 3.22
CA GLU A 192 -18.02 -10.40 2.11
C GLU A 192 -16.63 -10.31 1.44
N LEU A 193 -15.90 -9.21 1.68
CA LEU A 193 -14.55 -8.98 1.13
C LEU A 193 -13.43 -9.45 2.05
N PHE A 194 -13.77 -9.95 3.26
CA PHE A 194 -12.77 -10.35 4.25
C PHE A 194 -12.70 -11.87 4.42
N GLY A 195 -11.50 -12.39 4.63
CA GLY A 195 -11.24 -13.75 5.05
C GLY A 195 -11.42 -13.91 6.56
N ASN A 196 -10.88 -12.96 7.31
CA ASN A 196 -11.07 -12.85 8.76
C ASN A 196 -11.43 -11.41 9.14
N SER A 197 -11.30 -11.02 10.41
CA SER A 197 -11.59 -9.64 10.85
C SER A 197 -10.62 -8.61 10.30
N ILE A 198 -9.42 -9.01 9.88
CA ILE A 198 -8.32 -8.13 9.49
C ILE A 198 -8.05 -8.19 7.99
N HIS A 199 -7.94 -9.41 7.46
CA HIS A 199 -7.40 -9.67 6.14
C HIS A 199 -8.48 -9.82 5.08
N PRO A 200 -8.33 -9.20 3.91
CA PRO A 200 -9.21 -9.44 2.77
C PRO A 200 -9.14 -10.90 2.29
N ASN A 201 -10.21 -11.40 1.71
CA ASN A 201 -10.18 -12.62 0.89
C ASN A 201 -9.82 -12.27 -0.57
N GLN A 202 -9.80 -13.25 -1.48
CA GLN A 202 -9.45 -12.99 -2.89
C GLN A 202 -10.34 -11.93 -3.55
N GLN A 203 -11.64 -11.87 -3.21
CA GLN A 203 -12.52 -10.82 -3.74
C GLN A 203 -12.17 -9.44 -3.18
N GLY A 204 -11.77 -9.38 -1.91
CA GLY A 204 -11.27 -8.16 -1.27
C GLY A 204 -9.99 -7.66 -1.93
N TYR A 205 -9.03 -8.54 -2.16
CA TYR A 205 -7.77 -8.20 -2.86
C TYR A 205 -8.02 -7.76 -4.31
N ASN A 206 -8.91 -8.42 -5.04
CA ASN A 206 -9.31 -7.99 -6.38
C ASN A 206 -9.99 -6.61 -6.35
N ARG A 207 -10.80 -6.33 -5.32
CA ARG A 207 -11.42 -5.02 -5.13
C ARG A 207 -10.40 -3.95 -4.80
N MET A 208 -9.39 -4.24 -3.94
CA MET A 208 -8.26 -3.35 -3.68
C MET A 208 -7.55 -2.99 -4.99
N ALA A 209 -7.15 -3.99 -5.76
CA ALA A 209 -6.46 -3.77 -7.04
C ALA A 209 -7.28 -2.89 -8.01
N ALA A 210 -8.58 -3.13 -8.13
CA ALA A 210 -9.47 -2.33 -8.97
C ALA A 210 -9.60 -0.86 -8.50
N LEU A 211 -9.43 -0.59 -7.20
CA LEU A 211 -9.43 0.77 -6.65
C LEU A 211 -8.07 1.46 -6.78
N LEU A 212 -6.98 0.69 -6.68
CA LEU A 212 -5.61 1.20 -6.71
C LEU A 212 -5.10 1.43 -8.13
N ALA A 213 -5.41 0.55 -9.09
CA ALA A 213 -4.91 0.63 -10.46
C ALA A 213 -5.12 2.02 -11.11
N PRO A 214 -6.31 2.64 -11.10
CA PRO A 214 -6.49 3.96 -11.71
C PRO A 214 -5.72 5.07 -10.97
N ARG A 215 -5.39 4.88 -9.69
CA ARG A 215 -4.57 5.81 -8.92
C ARG A 215 -3.11 5.71 -9.29
N PHE A 216 -2.60 4.47 -9.46
CA PHE A 216 -1.24 4.23 -9.92
C PHE A 216 -1.04 4.75 -11.33
N ALA A 217 -1.97 4.47 -12.26
CA ALA A 217 -1.93 5.01 -13.62
C ALA A 217 -1.81 6.55 -13.61
N ALA A 218 -2.63 7.23 -12.80
CA ALA A 218 -2.59 8.69 -12.69
C ALA A 218 -1.26 9.22 -12.11
N LEU A 219 -0.63 8.50 -11.17
CA LEU A 219 0.66 8.88 -10.58
C LEU A 219 1.83 8.63 -11.52
N LEU A 220 1.72 7.63 -12.38
CA LEU A 220 2.71 7.29 -13.39
C LEU A 220 2.55 8.09 -14.69
N GLY A 221 1.52 8.94 -14.80
CA GLY A 221 1.26 9.77 -15.98
C GLY A 221 0.70 8.99 -17.18
N ALA A 222 0.06 7.83 -16.91
CA ALA A 222 -0.48 6.91 -17.91
C ALA A 222 -1.99 7.09 -18.13
#